data_549a9e34a701dc1b73909591790f3559
#
_entry.id   549a9e34a701dc1b73909591790f3559
#
_cell.length_a   1.000
_cell.length_b   1.000
_cell.length_c   1.000
_cell.angle_alpha   90.00
_cell.angle_beta   90.00
_cell.angle_gamma   90.00
#
_symmetry.space_group_name_H-M   'P 1'
#
loop_
_entity.id
_entity.type
_entity.pdbx_description
1 polymer ?
#
loop_
_entity_poly.entity_id
_entity_poly.type
_entity_poly.pdbx_seq_one_letter_code
_entity_poly.pdbx_strand_id
1 'polypeptide(L)'
;MRKYILATTVLAALASPALAAANGPYVGIEGGATFPQSTNFDVTLTNNSATPPTTATYGSGYNQSYKTGYDVDLLAGYKLGLLRLEAEGGYKRAPVKAFTVSGPLLTDVGTAAGVPVTALDFASGNHIGVTTLMANALLDTDFGGSPLGAYAGGGIGRAWASYDGSKDDAMAYQGIAGIRYAVTDNVDAGLKYRYLHTDKLNFDGAFTANGTNFSTTASGNYDSHSVLASLVYNFNSRASAAPIPAAVEAPPPPPPPAPATQTCPDGSVILATSSCPAPPPPPPPPAPTERGERGR
;
A
#
# COMPACT_ATOMS: atom_id res chain seq x y z
N MET A 1 -1.29 27.55 16.34
CA MET A 1 -2.58 26.87 16.15
C MET A 1 -2.94 26.89 14.67
N ARG A 2 -2.68 25.80 13.93
CA ARG A 2 -3.15 25.49 12.55
C ARG A 2 -2.29 24.38 11.94
N LYS A 3 -2.43 23.12 12.41
CA LYS A 3 -1.78 21.96 11.74
C LYS A 3 -2.58 20.65 11.88
N TYR A 4 -3.90 20.68 11.98
CA TYR A 4 -4.72 19.46 12.06
C TYR A 4 -5.97 19.57 11.19
N ILE A 5 -5.83 19.68 9.86
CA ILE A 5 -6.96 19.46 8.93
C ILE A 5 -6.33 18.93 7.63
N LEU A 6 -6.11 17.62 7.52
CA LEU A 6 -5.87 16.93 6.23
C LEU A 6 -5.98 15.39 6.34
N ALA A 7 -6.76 14.87 7.28
CA ALA A 7 -6.89 13.42 7.45
C ALA A 7 -8.32 12.85 7.29
N THR A 8 -9.30 13.62 6.82
CA THR A 8 -10.71 13.17 6.89
C THR A 8 -11.44 13.00 5.55
N THR A 9 -10.78 13.03 4.40
CA THR A 9 -11.48 12.97 3.10
C THR A 9 -11.16 11.75 2.22
N VAL A 10 -10.43 10.75 2.68
CA VAL A 10 -10.09 9.57 1.86
C VAL A 10 -11.01 8.36 2.10
N LEU A 11 -11.88 8.38 3.09
CA LEU A 11 -12.66 7.18 3.48
C LEU A 11 -14.00 6.98 2.72
N ALA A 12 -14.42 7.86 1.83
CA ALA A 12 -15.76 7.81 1.22
C ALA A 12 -15.84 7.15 -0.17
N ALA A 13 -14.75 6.68 -0.76
CA ALA A 13 -14.73 6.13 -2.13
C ALA A 13 -14.59 4.60 -2.22
N LEU A 14 -14.68 3.86 -1.12
CA LEU A 14 -14.39 2.41 -1.08
C LEU A 14 -15.61 1.49 -1.09
N ALA A 15 -16.78 1.97 -1.51
CA ALA A 15 -17.98 1.13 -1.63
C ALA A 15 -18.19 0.61 -3.07
N SER A 16 -17.20 -0.07 -3.64
CA SER A 16 -17.45 -0.97 -4.78
C SER A 16 -17.49 -2.40 -4.27
N PRO A 17 -18.39 -3.28 -4.78
CA PRO A 17 -18.40 -4.68 -4.39
C PRO A 17 -17.03 -5.27 -4.74
N ALA A 18 -16.22 -5.48 -3.73
CA ALA A 18 -14.92 -6.12 -3.86
C ALA A 18 -15.13 -7.52 -4.43
N LEU A 19 -14.61 -7.78 -5.62
CA LEU A 19 -14.28 -9.15 -6.02
C LEU A 19 -13.44 -9.72 -4.89
N ALA A 20 -13.94 -10.77 -4.24
CA ALA A 20 -13.38 -11.31 -3.01
C ALA A 20 -11.92 -11.71 -3.25
N ALA A 21 -10.99 -10.83 -2.85
CA ALA A 21 -9.62 -11.24 -2.68
C ALA A 21 -9.58 -12.46 -1.77
N ALA A 22 -8.75 -13.45 -2.09
CA ALA A 22 -8.71 -14.70 -1.35
C ALA A 22 -8.56 -14.45 0.13
N ASN A 23 -9.58 -14.77 0.91
CA ASN A 23 -9.47 -14.79 2.36
C ASN A 23 -8.56 -15.95 2.76
N GLY A 24 -7.72 -15.76 3.73
CA GLY A 24 -6.88 -16.84 4.21
C GLY A 24 -5.53 -16.40 4.75
N PRO A 25 -4.72 -17.38 5.17
CA PRO A 25 -3.38 -17.12 5.68
C PRO A 25 -2.42 -16.72 4.55
N TYR A 26 -1.43 -15.93 4.91
CA TYR A 26 -0.33 -15.52 4.04
C TYR A 26 0.95 -15.32 4.84
N VAL A 27 2.08 -15.39 4.16
CA VAL A 27 3.40 -15.05 4.69
C VAL A 27 4.13 -14.14 3.71
N GLY A 28 5.04 -13.34 4.20
CA GLY A 28 5.78 -12.42 3.33
C GLY A 28 7.14 -12.03 3.87
N ILE A 29 7.94 -11.51 2.97
CA ILE A 29 9.23 -10.89 3.26
C ILE A 29 9.21 -9.46 2.72
N GLU A 30 9.89 -8.58 3.43
CA GLU A 30 10.01 -7.19 3.02
C GLU A 30 11.45 -6.73 3.19
N GLY A 31 11.85 -5.80 2.35
CA GLY A 31 13.17 -5.21 2.43
C GLY A 31 13.25 -3.86 1.74
N GLY A 32 14.03 -2.95 2.32
CA GLY A 32 14.16 -1.62 1.76
C GLY A 32 15.03 -0.68 2.56
N ALA A 33 14.79 0.61 2.39
CA ALA A 33 15.51 1.68 3.04
C ALA A 33 14.73 2.24 4.22
N THR A 34 15.47 2.49 5.33
CA THR A 34 14.97 3.22 6.48
C THR A 34 15.67 4.58 6.61
N PHE A 35 14.92 5.58 7.02
CA PHE A 35 15.33 6.98 7.19
C PHE A 35 15.00 7.39 8.63
N PRO A 36 15.87 7.08 9.62
CA PRO A 36 15.65 7.49 10.99
C PRO A 36 15.70 9.02 11.10
N GLN A 37 14.82 9.58 11.91
CA GLN A 37 14.86 11.00 12.24
C GLN A 37 15.97 11.28 13.25
N SER A 38 16.44 12.53 13.29
CA SER A 38 17.39 12.95 14.32
C SER A 38 16.71 12.90 15.69
N THR A 39 17.40 12.29 16.65
CA THR A 39 16.91 12.11 18.02
C THR A 39 17.60 13.08 18.96
N ASN A 40 16.82 13.79 19.78
CA ASN A 40 17.30 14.55 20.91
C ASN A 40 17.16 13.69 22.16
N PHE A 41 18.27 13.44 22.84
CA PHE A 41 18.30 12.70 24.10
C PHE A 41 18.40 13.67 25.26
N ASP A 42 17.51 13.53 26.22
CA ASP A 42 17.66 14.14 27.56
C ASP A 42 18.73 13.32 28.30
N VAL A 43 19.72 13.99 28.88
CA VAL A 43 20.84 13.33 29.54
C VAL A 43 20.79 13.64 31.01
N THR A 44 20.73 12.60 31.84
CA THR A 44 20.96 12.69 33.28
C THR A 44 22.44 12.27 33.56
N LEU A 45 23.21 13.22 34.06
CA LEU A 45 24.62 13.03 34.44
C LEU A 45 24.71 12.93 35.95
N THR A 46 25.40 11.92 36.45
CA THR A 46 25.74 11.78 37.87
C THR A 46 27.27 11.77 38.03
N ASN A 47 27.80 12.70 38.82
CA ASN A 47 29.18 12.67 39.28
C ASN A 47 29.29 11.79 40.53
N ASN A 48 29.83 10.60 40.36
CA ASN A 48 29.95 9.59 41.42
C ASN A 48 31.17 9.83 42.33
N SER A 49 32.10 10.72 41.92
CA SER A 49 33.25 11.07 42.72
C SER A 49 32.98 12.21 43.69
N ALA A 50 31.91 12.94 43.52
CA ALA A 50 31.48 13.95 44.50
C ALA A 50 30.93 13.31 45.79
N THR A 51 31.08 14.01 46.90
CA THR A 51 30.58 13.54 48.20
C THR A 51 29.71 14.61 48.84
N PRO A 52 28.36 14.45 48.86
CA PRO A 52 27.59 13.36 48.21
C PRO A 52 27.62 13.42 46.68
N PRO A 53 27.33 12.33 45.97
CA PRO A 53 27.17 12.34 44.51
C PRO A 53 26.20 13.41 44.03
N THR A 54 26.55 14.09 42.94
CA THR A 54 25.71 15.16 42.36
C THR A 54 25.12 14.72 41.06
N THR A 55 23.83 15.05 40.80
CA THR A 55 23.10 14.70 39.59
C THR A 55 22.54 15.95 38.95
N ALA A 56 22.66 16.05 37.63
CA ALA A 56 22.08 17.10 36.81
C ALA A 56 21.42 16.50 35.56
N THR A 57 20.32 17.11 35.10
CA THR A 57 19.61 16.67 33.89
C THR A 57 19.66 17.80 32.86
N TYR A 58 20.02 17.44 31.63
CA TYR A 58 20.16 18.34 30.50
C TYR A 58 19.15 17.96 29.43
N GLY A 59 18.13 18.82 29.18
CA GLY A 59 17.22 18.68 28.06
C GLY A 59 17.99 18.80 26.75
N SER A 60 17.80 17.84 25.84
CA SER A 60 18.57 17.74 24.60
C SER A 60 20.08 17.72 24.83
N GLY A 61 20.52 17.01 25.86
CA GLY A 61 21.94 16.88 26.20
C GLY A 61 22.76 16.26 25.07
N TYR A 62 22.17 15.32 24.32
CA TYR A 62 22.71 14.76 23.07
C TYR A 62 21.75 14.98 21.93
N ASN A 63 22.28 15.34 20.75
CA ASN A 63 21.55 15.26 19.49
C ASN A 63 22.29 14.31 18.55
N GLN A 64 21.56 13.36 17.99
CA GLN A 64 22.11 12.35 17.10
C GLN A 64 21.31 12.32 15.79
N SER A 65 22.04 12.40 14.67
CA SER A 65 21.48 12.25 13.35
C SER A 65 22.01 10.98 12.68
N TYR A 66 21.21 10.44 11.75
CA TYR A 66 21.49 9.16 11.10
C TYR A 66 21.62 9.32 9.60
N LYS A 67 22.31 8.38 8.97
CA LYS A 67 22.28 8.17 7.52
C LYS A 67 21.13 7.22 7.18
N THR A 68 20.77 7.15 5.91
CA THR A 68 19.89 6.10 5.39
C THR A 68 20.44 4.73 5.74
N GLY A 69 19.59 3.89 6.30
CA GLY A 69 19.87 2.52 6.67
C GLY A 69 19.08 1.51 5.84
N TYR A 70 19.14 0.26 6.24
CA TYR A 70 18.30 -0.80 5.68
C TYR A 70 17.28 -1.30 6.70
N ASP A 71 16.21 -1.90 6.17
CA ASP A 71 15.09 -2.43 6.92
C ASP A 71 14.66 -3.74 6.26
N VAL A 72 14.56 -4.82 7.03
CA VAL A 72 14.17 -6.14 6.56
C VAL A 72 13.17 -6.75 7.54
N ASP A 73 12.08 -7.33 7.00
CA ASP A 73 11.00 -7.85 7.81
C ASP A 73 10.52 -9.21 7.29
N LEU A 74 10.01 -10.01 8.22
CA LEU A 74 9.20 -11.19 7.96
C LEU A 74 7.82 -10.94 8.51
N LEU A 75 6.78 -11.32 7.75
CA LEU A 75 5.42 -11.18 8.19
C LEU A 75 4.63 -12.47 7.97
N ALA A 76 3.65 -12.68 8.84
CA ALA A 76 2.62 -13.69 8.70
C ALA A 76 1.28 -13.08 9.07
N GLY A 77 0.25 -13.38 8.33
CA GLY A 77 -1.05 -12.76 8.56
C GLY A 77 -2.22 -13.59 8.06
N TYR A 78 -3.40 -13.02 8.27
CA TYR A 78 -4.65 -13.57 7.81
C TYR A 78 -5.53 -12.47 7.24
N LYS A 79 -6.07 -12.68 6.03
CA LYS A 79 -6.99 -11.77 5.35
C LYS A 79 -8.44 -12.21 5.60
N LEU A 80 -9.28 -11.25 6.02
CA LEU A 80 -10.70 -11.39 6.32
C LEU A 80 -11.49 -10.32 5.55
N GLY A 81 -11.72 -10.54 4.28
CA GLY A 81 -12.34 -9.52 3.42
C GLY A 81 -11.48 -8.28 3.30
N LEU A 82 -11.96 -7.16 3.79
CA LEU A 82 -11.22 -5.89 3.80
C LEU A 82 -10.20 -5.78 4.94
N LEU A 83 -10.28 -6.64 5.95
CA LEU A 83 -9.40 -6.60 7.10
C LEU A 83 -8.22 -7.57 6.91
N ARG A 84 -7.01 -7.09 7.19
CA ARG A 84 -5.78 -7.90 7.30
C ARG A 84 -5.23 -7.76 8.71
N LEU A 85 -4.95 -8.90 9.33
CA LEU A 85 -4.26 -8.97 10.62
C LEU A 85 -2.88 -9.59 10.37
N GLU A 86 -1.82 -8.94 10.85
CA GLU A 86 -0.44 -9.36 10.63
C GLU A 86 0.35 -9.40 11.93
N ALA A 87 1.21 -10.41 12.07
CA ALA A 87 2.36 -10.40 12.94
C ALA A 87 3.60 -10.12 12.09
N GLU A 88 4.44 -9.18 12.51
CA GLU A 88 5.62 -8.73 11.78
C GLU A 88 6.83 -8.72 12.69
N GLY A 89 7.91 -9.39 12.29
CA GLY A 89 9.22 -9.33 12.94
C GLY A 89 10.20 -8.62 12.03
N GLY A 90 10.84 -7.55 12.52
CA GLY A 90 11.70 -6.70 11.73
C GLY A 90 13.06 -6.41 12.33
N TYR A 91 14.03 -6.08 11.48
CA TYR A 91 15.33 -5.59 11.86
C TYR A 91 15.76 -4.41 10.99
N LYS A 92 16.05 -3.30 11.66
CA LYS A 92 16.52 -2.05 11.05
C LYS A 92 17.93 -1.74 11.52
N ARG A 93 18.76 -1.21 10.62
CA ARG A 93 20.10 -0.73 11.00
C ARG A 93 20.44 0.51 10.20
N ALA A 94 20.87 1.55 10.91
CA ALA A 94 21.28 2.81 10.31
C ALA A 94 22.59 3.32 10.89
N PRO A 95 23.54 3.78 10.04
CA PRO A 95 24.76 4.40 10.51
C PRO A 95 24.49 5.77 11.13
N VAL A 96 25.25 6.12 12.17
CA VAL A 96 25.26 7.47 12.74
C VAL A 96 25.93 8.42 11.74
N LYS A 97 25.33 9.59 11.53
CA LYS A 97 25.84 10.63 10.64
C LYS A 97 26.62 11.69 11.43
N ALA A 98 26.04 12.18 12.51
CA ALA A 98 26.61 13.21 13.36
C ALA A 98 26.09 13.06 14.79
N PHE A 99 26.93 13.45 15.74
CA PHE A 99 26.63 13.46 17.15
C PHE A 99 27.08 14.82 17.72
N THR A 100 26.22 15.47 18.50
CA THR A 100 26.52 16.72 19.16
C THR A 100 26.13 16.63 20.62
N VAL A 101 26.91 17.28 21.47
CA VAL A 101 26.73 17.37 22.93
C VAL A 101 26.41 18.81 23.28
N SER A 102 25.49 19.03 24.21
CA SER A 102 25.13 20.38 24.65
C SER A 102 26.31 21.05 25.41
N GLY A 103 26.51 22.36 25.20
CA GLY A 103 27.54 23.13 25.87
C GLY A 103 27.47 23.04 27.40
N PRO A 104 26.32 23.20 28.05
CA PRO A 104 26.19 23.06 29.51
C PRO A 104 26.67 21.70 30.01
N LEU A 105 26.34 20.59 29.37
CA LEU A 105 26.82 19.26 29.75
C LEU A 105 28.35 19.16 29.68
N LEU A 106 28.94 19.67 28.57
CA LEU A 106 30.42 19.68 28.43
C LEU A 106 31.09 20.51 29.51
N THR A 107 30.50 21.68 29.85
CA THR A 107 31.03 22.59 30.87
C THR A 107 31.03 21.94 32.25
N ASP A 108 29.95 21.27 32.62
CA ASP A 108 29.78 20.68 33.93
C ASP A 108 30.70 19.45 34.10
N VAL A 109 30.86 18.62 33.07
CA VAL A 109 31.83 17.51 33.08
C VAL A 109 33.24 18.06 33.16
N GLY A 110 33.59 19.05 32.34
CA GLY A 110 34.94 19.66 32.35
C GLY A 110 35.29 20.31 33.67
N THR A 111 34.35 21.04 34.28
CA THR A 111 34.49 21.67 35.59
C THR A 111 34.72 20.61 36.68
N ALA A 112 33.90 19.58 36.70
CA ALA A 112 34.01 18.49 37.69
C ALA A 112 35.30 17.66 37.53
N ALA A 113 35.74 17.45 36.29
CA ALA A 113 36.99 16.73 35.99
C ALA A 113 38.26 17.59 36.05
N GLY A 114 38.12 18.93 36.08
CA GLY A 114 39.25 19.86 36.08
C GLY A 114 40.04 19.91 34.76
N VAL A 115 39.41 19.47 33.64
CA VAL A 115 40.03 19.43 32.31
C VAL A 115 39.00 19.85 31.25
N PRO A 116 39.42 20.49 30.15
CA PRO A 116 38.52 20.75 29.02
C PRO A 116 37.99 19.43 28.44
N VAL A 117 36.66 19.36 28.17
CA VAL A 117 36.00 18.21 27.58
C VAL A 117 35.32 18.65 26.30
N THR A 118 35.40 17.82 25.27
CA THR A 118 34.81 18.08 23.94
C THR A 118 33.77 17.03 23.60
N ALA A 119 32.94 17.28 22.58
CA ALA A 119 31.97 16.32 22.10
C ALA A 119 32.61 15.01 21.60
N LEU A 120 33.86 15.03 21.16
CA LEU A 120 34.61 13.86 20.70
C LEU A 120 34.89 12.85 21.82
N ASP A 121 34.95 13.31 23.07
CA ASP A 121 35.18 12.45 24.24
C ASP A 121 33.95 11.59 24.59
N PHE A 122 32.78 11.94 24.01
CA PHE A 122 31.51 11.20 24.15
C PHE A 122 31.12 10.44 22.89
N ALA A 123 31.78 10.67 21.76
CA ALA A 123 31.42 10.06 20.50
C ALA A 123 31.80 8.58 20.52
N SER A 124 30.79 7.73 20.68
CA SER A 124 30.94 6.29 20.55
C SER A 124 29.75 5.75 19.72
N GLY A 125 29.93 4.59 19.09
CA GLY A 125 28.91 3.94 18.31
C GLY A 125 28.76 4.45 16.86
N ASN A 126 28.91 3.53 15.91
CA ASN A 126 28.85 3.85 14.48
C ASN A 126 27.45 3.63 13.88
N HIS A 127 26.55 2.97 14.60
CA HIS A 127 25.24 2.61 14.09
C HIS A 127 24.24 2.34 15.22
N ILE A 128 22.96 2.51 14.90
CA ILE A 128 21.84 2.03 15.71
C ILE A 128 21.23 0.79 15.04
N GLY A 129 20.93 -0.24 15.84
CA GLY A 129 20.14 -1.41 15.43
C GLY A 129 18.84 -1.45 16.20
N VAL A 130 17.71 -1.70 15.51
CA VAL A 130 16.38 -1.82 16.12
C VAL A 130 15.72 -3.08 15.61
N THR A 131 15.43 -4.01 16.53
CA THR A 131 14.61 -5.18 16.27
C THR A 131 13.19 -4.88 16.70
N THR A 132 12.19 -5.29 15.91
CA THR A 132 10.78 -5.06 16.21
C THR A 132 9.97 -6.35 16.16
N LEU A 133 8.96 -6.46 17.01
CA LEU A 133 7.88 -7.44 16.91
C LEU A 133 6.56 -6.69 17.03
N MET A 134 5.76 -6.73 15.97
CA MET A 134 4.57 -5.90 15.81
C MET A 134 3.34 -6.75 15.50
N ALA A 135 2.18 -6.30 15.98
CA ALA A 135 0.87 -6.77 15.56
C ALA A 135 0.18 -5.63 14.79
N ASN A 136 -0.25 -5.89 13.56
CA ASN A 136 -0.82 -4.90 12.66
C ASN A 136 -2.27 -5.24 12.32
N ALA A 137 -3.07 -4.19 12.14
CA ALA A 137 -4.41 -4.27 11.56
C ALA A 137 -4.49 -3.29 10.37
N LEU A 138 -4.80 -3.82 9.20
CA LEU A 138 -4.80 -3.08 7.95
C LEU A 138 -6.15 -3.22 7.25
N LEU A 139 -6.61 -2.16 6.64
CA LEU A 139 -7.70 -2.18 5.66
C LEU A 139 -7.09 -2.37 4.28
N ASP A 140 -7.51 -3.39 3.57
CA ASP A 140 -6.98 -3.81 2.28
C ASP A 140 -8.10 -3.85 1.25
N THR A 141 -7.93 -3.20 0.11
CA THR A 141 -8.91 -3.15 -0.97
C THR A 141 -8.28 -3.47 -2.32
N ASP A 142 -9.06 -4.12 -3.17
CA ASP A 142 -8.74 -4.37 -4.57
C ASP A 142 -9.45 -3.33 -5.45
N PHE A 143 -8.80 -2.90 -6.53
CA PHE A 143 -9.41 -1.96 -7.48
C PHE A 143 -10.15 -2.72 -8.59
N GLY A 144 -11.41 -3.09 -8.31
CA GLY A 144 -12.42 -3.49 -9.29
C GLY A 144 -11.96 -4.45 -10.40
N GLY A 145 -11.53 -5.68 -10.08
CA GLY A 145 -11.06 -6.66 -11.08
C GLY A 145 -9.63 -6.43 -11.60
N SER A 146 -8.95 -5.40 -11.12
CA SER A 146 -7.53 -5.15 -11.38
C SER A 146 -6.64 -6.02 -10.49
N PRO A 147 -5.46 -6.44 -10.96
CA PRO A 147 -4.45 -7.07 -10.10
C PRO A 147 -3.87 -6.11 -9.06
N LEU A 148 -4.20 -4.81 -9.15
CA LEU A 148 -3.71 -3.79 -8.23
C LEU A 148 -4.63 -3.66 -7.01
N GLY A 149 -4.05 -3.51 -5.83
CA GLY A 149 -4.74 -3.21 -4.59
C GLY A 149 -3.95 -2.22 -3.75
N ALA A 150 -4.61 -1.66 -2.74
CA ALA A 150 -3.99 -0.78 -1.77
C ALA A 150 -4.40 -1.16 -0.36
N TYR A 151 -3.54 -0.84 0.60
CA TYR A 151 -3.84 -1.08 2.01
C TYR A 151 -3.28 0.05 2.88
N ALA A 152 -3.94 0.26 4.02
CA ALA A 152 -3.47 1.19 5.04
C ALA A 152 -3.93 0.74 6.42
N GLY A 153 -3.18 1.09 7.44
CA GLY A 153 -3.52 0.79 8.81
C GLY A 153 -2.40 1.10 9.79
N GLY A 154 -2.37 0.37 10.89
CA GLY A 154 -1.37 0.59 11.92
C GLY A 154 -1.12 -0.65 12.75
N GLY A 155 -0.11 -0.54 13.60
CA GLY A 155 0.30 -1.62 14.48
C GLY A 155 0.87 -1.12 15.78
N ILE A 156 0.93 -2.04 16.73
CA ILE A 156 1.51 -1.86 18.06
C ILE A 156 2.41 -3.07 18.37
N GLY A 157 3.47 -2.84 19.10
CA GLY A 157 4.38 -3.92 19.45
C GLY A 157 5.51 -3.49 20.37
N ARG A 158 6.64 -4.16 20.24
CA ARG A 158 7.84 -3.88 21.01
C ARG A 158 9.04 -3.69 20.11
N ALA A 159 9.87 -2.72 20.45
CA ALA A 159 11.13 -2.45 19.79
C ALA A 159 12.29 -2.61 20.79
N TRP A 160 13.31 -3.35 20.39
CA TRP A 160 14.58 -3.50 21.11
C TRP A 160 15.65 -2.73 20.35
N ALA A 161 16.10 -1.64 20.93
CA ALA A 161 17.15 -0.81 20.38
C ALA A 161 18.52 -1.19 20.96
N SER A 162 19.53 -1.20 20.12
CA SER A 162 20.91 -1.44 20.50
C SER A 162 21.79 -0.33 19.94
N TYR A 163 22.51 0.34 20.82
CA TYR A 163 23.43 1.40 20.50
C TYR A 163 24.71 1.26 21.34
N ASP A 164 25.85 1.11 20.69
CA ASP A 164 27.18 1.04 21.32
C ASP A 164 27.29 0.06 22.51
N GLY A 165 26.68 -1.11 22.35
CA GLY A 165 26.67 -2.15 23.41
C GLY A 165 25.60 -1.97 24.47
N SER A 166 25.01 -0.79 24.63
CA SER A 166 23.81 -0.56 25.44
C SER A 166 22.57 -1.01 24.71
N LYS A 167 21.61 -1.56 25.47
CA LYS A 167 20.34 -2.06 24.93
C LYS A 167 19.19 -1.60 25.82
N ASP A 168 18.12 -1.19 25.19
CA ASP A 168 16.85 -0.95 25.88
C ASP A 168 15.70 -1.33 24.97
N ASP A 169 14.52 -1.48 25.55
CA ASP A 169 13.32 -1.82 24.81
C ASP A 169 12.12 -0.98 25.25
N ALA A 170 11.27 -0.65 24.30
CA ALA A 170 10.10 0.18 24.52
C ALA A 170 8.90 -0.30 23.70
N MET A 171 7.72 0.17 24.08
CA MET A 171 6.55 0.03 23.22
C MET A 171 6.78 0.77 21.91
N ALA A 172 6.30 0.17 20.83
CA ALA A 172 6.41 0.71 19.48
C ALA A 172 5.05 0.78 18.80
N TYR A 173 4.87 1.82 18.01
CA TYR A 173 3.65 2.10 17.24
C TYR A 173 4.05 2.35 15.80
N GLN A 174 3.25 1.82 14.87
CA GLN A 174 3.53 2.10 13.46
C GLN A 174 2.29 2.44 12.66
N GLY A 175 2.46 3.35 11.68
CA GLY A 175 1.50 3.63 10.63
C GLY A 175 2.01 3.05 9.31
N ILE A 176 1.13 2.37 8.58
CA ILE A 176 1.45 1.64 7.35
C ILE A 176 0.53 2.10 6.24
N ALA A 177 1.08 2.29 5.04
CA ALA A 177 0.33 2.43 3.80
C ALA A 177 1.10 1.77 2.66
N GLY A 178 0.39 1.11 1.73
CA GLY A 178 1.06 0.43 0.63
C GLY A 178 0.14 0.11 -0.53
N ILE A 179 0.79 -0.27 -1.62
CA ILE A 179 0.14 -0.82 -2.81
C ILE A 179 0.67 -2.22 -3.04
N ARG A 180 -0.15 -3.06 -3.62
CA ARG A 180 0.22 -4.43 -3.99
C ARG A 180 -0.26 -4.74 -5.39
N TYR A 181 0.47 -5.58 -6.07
CA TYR A 181 0.18 -6.09 -7.41
C TYR A 181 0.20 -7.61 -7.38
N ALA A 182 -0.89 -8.24 -7.81
CA ALA A 182 -0.96 -9.69 -7.97
C ALA A 182 -0.11 -10.13 -9.16
N VAL A 183 1.04 -10.73 -8.88
CA VAL A 183 1.93 -11.29 -9.91
C VAL A 183 1.39 -12.64 -10.40
N THR A 184 0.84 -13.43 -9.47
CA THR A 184 0.15 -14.70 -9.74
C THR A 184 -1.09 -14.81 -8.84
N ASP A 185 -1.84 -15.90 -8.95
CA ASP A 185 -2.99 -16.16 -8.07
C ASP A 185 -2.61 -16.28 -6.59
N ASN A 186 -1.34 -16.61 -6.31
CA ASN A 186 -0.84 -16.83 -4.96
C ASN A 186 0.23 -15.84 -4.52
N VAL A 187 0.81 -15.04 -5.43
CA VAL A 187 1.96 -14.17 -5.12
C VAL A 187 1.63 -12.72 -5.43
N ASP A 188 1.81 -11.87 -4.41
CA ASP A 188 1.74 -10.43 -4.52
C ASP A 188 3.12 -9.80 -4.37
N ALA A 189 3.46 -8.86 -5.25
CA ALA A 189 4.56 -7.92 -5.05
C ALA A 189 3.98 -6.57 -4.60
N GLY A 190 4.69 -5.84 -3.74
CA GLY A 190 4.17 -4.59 -3.20
C GLY A 190 5.24 -3.56 -2.90
N LEU A 191 4.76 -2.35 -2.64
CA LEU A 191 5.53 -1.26 -2.10
C LEU A 191 4.83 -0.75 -0.85
N LYS A 192 5.55 -0.72 0.29
CA LYS A 192 5.07 -0.31 1.60
C LYS A 192 5.82 0.93 2.07
N TYR A 193 5.09 1.91 2.55
CA TYR A 193 5.61 2.98 3.39
C TYR A 193 5.23 2.69 4.84
N ARG A 194 6.18 2.91 5.77
CA ARG A 194 5.99 2.74 7.19
C ARG A 194 6.58 3.92 7.95
N TYR A 195 5.84 4.43 8.92
CA TYR A 195 6.33 5.30 9.98
C TYR A 195 6.33 4.50 11.28
N LEU A 196 7.48 4.42 11.95
CA LEU A 196 7.66 3.78 13.25
C LEU A 196 8.00 4.83 14.29
N HIS A 197 7.35 4.77 15.43
CA HIS A 197 7.61 5.55 16.63
C HIS A 197 7.76 4.63 17.84
N THR A 198 8.72 4.92 18.73
CA THR A 198 8.85 4.20 20.01
C THR A 198 8.58 5.13 21.19
N ASP A 199 8.12 4.57 22.30
CA ASP A 199 8.23 5.24 23.58
C ASP A 199 9.68 5.50 23.94
N LYS A 200 9.94 6.20 25.07
CA LYS A 200 11.28 6.55 25.49
C LYS A 200 12.15 5.32 25.72
N LEU A 201 13.29 5.31 25.09
CA LEU A 201 14.41 4.40 25.30
C LEU A 201 15.42 5.06 26.23
N ASN A 202 16.03 4.30 27.12
CA ASN A 202 17.00 4.75 28.08
C ASN A 202 18.32 4.00 27.85
N PHE A 203 19.37 4.74 27.55
CA PHE A 203 20.69 4.17 27.35
C PHE A 203 21.60 4.60 28.47
N ASP A 204 22.01 3.64 29.31
CA ASP A 204 22.94 3.88 30.41
C ASP A 204 24.37 3.77 29.94
N GLY A 205 25.20 4.67 30.43
CA GLY A 205 26.63 4.71 30.18
C GLY A 205 27.40 5.12 31.42
N ALA A 206 28.69 4.81 31.43
CA ALA A 206 29.62 5.29 32.45
C ALA A 206 30.97 5.62 31.80
N PHE A 207 31.59 6.68 32.27
CA PHE A 207 32.92 7.08 31.80
C PHE A 207 33.73 7.73 32.93
N THR A 208 35.02 7.81 32.72
CA THR A 208 35.94 8.50 33.66
C THR A 208 36.65 9.61 32.89
N ALA A 209 36.62 10.82 33.44
CA ALA A 209 37.35 11.97 32.93
C ALA A 209 38.31 12.47 34.02
N ASN A 210 39.62 12.44 33.75
CA ASN A 210 40.70 12.86 34.66
C ASN A 210 40.53 12.33 36.11
N GLY A 211 40.20 11.02 36.24
CA GLY A 211 40.01 10.38 37.55
C GLY A 211 38.63 10.60 38.19
N THR A 212 37.76 11.44 37.62
CA THR A 212 36.39 11.67 38.07
C THR A 212 35.48 10.69 37.36
N ASN A 213 34.69 9.90 38.12
CA ASN A 213 33.76 8.91 37.60
C ASN A 213 32.36 9.49 37.40
N PHE A 214 31.84 9.30 36.24
CA PHE A 214 30.47 9.72 35.83
C PHE A 214 29.63 8.53 35.39
N SER A 215 28.34 8.59 35.68
CA SER A 215 27.33 7.78 35.04
C SER A 215 26.33 8.67 34.29
N THR A 216 25.83 8.19 33.16
CA THR A 216 24.87 8.89 32.34
C THR A 216 23.70 7.98 31.99
N THR A 217 22.51 8.56 31.94
CA THR A 217 21.33 7.95 31.31
C THR A 217 20.85 8.88 30.23
N ALA A 218 20.90 8.44 28.97
CA ALA A 218 20.38 9.16 27.82
C ALA A 218 18.99 8.64 27.46
N SER A 219 17.96 9.49 27.53
CA SER A 219 16.55 9.13 27.29
C SER A 219 16.02 9.81 26.04
N GLY A 220 15.47 9.04 25.10
CA GLY A 220 14.93 9.59 23.85
C GLY A 220 14.02 8.61 23.11
N ASN A 221 13.26 9.10 22.15
CA ASN A 221 12.39 8.30 21.29
C ASN A 221 13.10 7.96 19.97
N TYR A 222 12.79 6.82 19.40
CA TYR A 222 13.26 6.47 18.06
C TYR A 222 12.11 6.60 17.07
N ASP A 223 12.32 7.43 16.03
CA ASP A 223 11.39 7.67 14.94
C ASP A 223 12.06 7.32 13.62
N SER A 224 11.35 6.62 12.74
CA SER A 224 11.87 6.31 11.41
C SER A 224 10.77 6.22 10.35
N HIS A 225 11.12 6.58 9.12
CA HIS A 225 10.36 6.31 7.93
C HIS A 225 11.03 5.17 7.16
N SER A 226 10.26 4.25 6.60
CA SER A 226 10.81 3.18 5.75
C SER A 226 10.02 3.07 4.46
N VAL A 227 10.72 2.76 3.37
CA VAL A 227 10.13 2.39 2.09
C VAL A 227 10.63 1.00 1.75
N LEU A 228 9.69 0.06 1.61
CA LEU A 228 9.96 -1.38 1.53
C LEU A 228 9.32 -1.95 0.27
N ALA A 229 10.06 -2.76 -0.46
CA ALA A 229 9.49 -3.71 -1.39
C ALA A 229 9.04 -4.96 -0.62
N SER A 230 7.89 -5.52 -0.98
CA SER A 230 7.33 -6.71 -0.34
C SER A 230 7.06 -7.82 -1.35
N LEU A 231 7.21 -9.06 -0.91
CA LEU A 231 6.78 -10.25 -1.61
C LEU A 231 5.97 -11.10 -0.65
N VAL A 232 4.70 -11.33 -0.99
CA VAL A 232 3.71 -12.01 -0.13
C VAL A 232 3.19 -13.25 -0.83
N TYR A 233 3.21 -14.39 -0.17
CA TYR A 233 2.62 -15.63 -0.62
C TYR A 233 1.29 -15.87 0.10
N ASN A 234 0.20 -15.95 -0.66
CA ASN A 234 -1.14 -16.26 -0.18
C ASN A 234 -1.39 -17.76 -0.34
N PHE A 235 -1.74 -18.46 0.73
CA PHE A 235 -1.99 -19.91 0.70
C PHE A 235 -3.30 -20.27 -0.02
N ASN A 236 -4.26 -19.35 -0.03
CA ASN A 236 -5.49 -19.51 -0.81
C ASN A 236 -5.35 -18.75 -2.13
N SER A 237 -5.59 -19.44 -3.25
CA SER A 237 -5.61 -18.81 -4.57
C SER A 237 -6.75 -17.81 -4.67
N ARG A 238 -6.54 -16.70 -5.38
CA ARG A 238 -7.63 -15.85 -5.81
C ARG A 238 -8.56 -16.68 -6.70
N ALA A 239 -9.88 -16.62 -6.45
CA ALA A 239 -10.82 -17.15 -7.40
C ALA A 239 -10.59 -16.40 -8.73
N SER A 240 -10.08 -17.11 -9.74
CA SER A 240 -10.02 -16.57 -11.09
C SER A 240 -11.41 -16.05 -11.40
N ALA A 241 -11.53 -14.79 -11.81
CA ALA A 241 -12.81 -14.27 -12.27
C ALA A 241 -13.34 -15.27 -13.31
N ALA A 242 -14.49 -15.88 -13.02
CA ALA A 242 -15.11 -16.77 -13.99
C ALA A 242 -15.13 -16.03 -15.33
N PRO A 243 -14.71 -16.65 -16.45
CA PRO A 243 -14.77 -15.99 -17.74
C PRO A 243 -16.15 -15.36 -17.85
N ILE A 244 -16.22 -14.07 -18.10
CA ILE A 244 -17.50 -13.40 -18.36
C ILE A 244 -18.16 -14.29 -19.42
N PRO A 245 -19.34 -14.90 -19.17
CA PRO A 245 -20.01 -15.72 -20.18
C PRO A 245 -20.00 -14.87 -21.44
N ALA A 246 -19.40 -15.41 -22.53
CA ALA A 246 -19.38 -14.71 -23.80
C ALA A 246 -20.81 -14.22 -24.03
N ALA A 247 -20.97 -12.92 -24.21
CA ALA A 247 -22.30 -12.34 -24.38
C ALA A 247 -23.04 -13.26 -25.36
N VAL A 248 -24.11 -13.91 -24.91
CA VAL A 248 -24.91 -14.77 -25.75
C VAL A 248 -25.30 -13.86 -26.91
N GLU A 249 -24.70 -14.14 -28.08
CA GLU A 249 -24.93 -13.35 -29.28
C GLU A 249 -26.46 -13.30 -29.44
N ALA A 250 -27.01 -12.11 -29.36
CA ALA A 250 -28.49 -11.97 -29.46
C ALA A 250 -28.95 -12.71 -30.70
N PRO A 251 -29.98 -13.54 -30.62
CA PRO A 251 -30.46 -14.27 -31.78
C PRO A 251 -30.64 -13.27 -32.94
N PRO A 252 -30.21 -13.65 -34.17
CA PRO A 252 -30.31 -12.73 -35.31
C PRO A 252 -31.74 -12.20 -35.40
N PRO A 253 -31.92 -10.92 -35.71
CA PRO A 253 -33.25 -10.34 -35.83
C PRO A 253 -34.08 -11.18 -36.81
N PRO A 254 -35.38 -11.40 -36.56
CA PRO A 254 -36.26 -12.17 -37.48
C PRO A 254 -36.16 -11.57 -38.89
N PRO A 255 -36.10 -12.42 -39.93
CA PRO A 255 -36.05 -11.93 -41.29
C PRO A 255 -37.22 -10.94 -41.55
N PRO A 256 -36.99 -9.89 -42.34
CA PRO A 256 -38.05 -8.95 -42.66
C PRO A 256 -39.25 -9.68 -43.22
N PRO A 257 -40.50 -9.26 -42.91
CA PRO A 257 -41.68 -9.88 -43.47
C PRO A 257 -41.61 -9.85 -45.00
N ALA A 258 -41.95 -11.00 -45.63
CA ALA A 258 -41.98 -11.11 -47.08
C ALA A 258 -42.84 -9.98 -47.68
N PRO A 259 -42.40 -9.38 -48.79
CA PRO A 259 -43.23 -8.35 -49.44
C PRO A 259 -44.63 -8.85 -49.74
N ALA A 260 -45.62 -8.05 -49.39
CA ALA A 260 -47.01 -8.40 -49.70
C ALA A 260 -47.17 -8.55 -51.21
N THR A 261 -47.84 -9.67 -51.67
CA THR A 261 -48.13 -9.95 -53.07
C THR A 261 -49.60 -9.94 -53.30
N GLN A 262 -50.02 -9.59 -54.52
CA GLN A 262 -51.42 -9.68 -54.99
C GLN A 262 -51.49 -10.56 -56.24
N THR A 263 -52.62 -11.27 -56.41
CA THR A 263 -52.89 -12.10 -57.59
C THR A 263 -53.75 -11.31 -58.54
N CYS A 264 -53.26 -11.15 -59.76
CA CYS A 264 -54.04 -10.47 -60.82
C CYS A 264 -55.07 -11.39 -61.43
N PRO A 265 -56.10 -10.86 -62.18
CA PRO A 265 -57.12 -11.65 -62.85
C PRO A 265 -56.64 -12.66 -63.91
N ASP A 266 -55.41 -12.47 -64.40
CA ASP A 266 -54.73 -13.36 -65.32
C ASP A 266 -54.02 -14.53 -64.64
N GLY A 267 -54.03 -14.60 -63.26
CA GLY A 267 -53.41 -15.60 -62.46
C GLY A 267 -51.92 -15.28 -62.08
N SER A 268 -51.38 -14.16 -62.53
CA SER A 268 -50.03 -13.75 -62.17
C SER A 268 -49.95 -13.19 -60.71
N VAL A 269 -48.88 -13.52 -59.99
CA VAL A 269 -48.66 -12.99 -58.66
C VAL A 269 -47.59 -11.88 -58.73
N ILE A 270 -48.00 -10.68 -58.35
CA ILE A 270 -47.11 -9.48 -58.39
C ILE A 270 -47.03 -8.85 -56.99
N LEU A 271 -46.09 -7.93 -56.81
CA LEU A 271 -46.06 -7.14 -55.58
C LEU A 271 -47.32 -6.31 -55.39
N ALA A 272 -47.83 -6.25 -54.19
CA ALA A 272 -49.09 -5.51 -53.89
C ALA A 272 -49.06 -4.02 -54.29
N THR A 273 -47.84 -3.48 -54.48
CA THR A 273 -47.61 -2.09 -54.94
C THR A 273 -47.59 -1.95 -56.47
N SER A 274 -47.64 -3.04 -57.22
CA SER A 274 -47.58 -3.02 -58.68
C SER A 274 -49.03 -3.15 -59.29
N SER A 275 -49.26 -2.49 -60.39
CA SER A 275 -50.58 -2.57 -61.11
C SER A 275 -50.61 -3.81 -61.99
N CYS A 276 -51.76 -4.50 -61.99
CA CYS A 276 -51.95 -5.66 -62.86
C CYS A 276 -51.92 -5.29 -64.35
N PRO A 277 -51.39 -6.17 -65.25
CA PRO A 277 -51.43 -5.96 -66.69
C PRO A 277 -52.84 -5.81 -67.19
N ALA A 278 -53.04 -4.91 -68.17
CA ALA A 278 -54.34 -4.76 -68.75
C ALA A 278 -54.78 -6.06 -69.54
N PRO A 279 -56.00 -6.48 -69.48
CA PRO A 279 -56.42 -7.64 -70.21
C PRO A 279 -56.20 -7.46 -71.73
N PRO A 280 -55.87 -8.51 -72.49
CA PRO A 280 -55.68 -8.42 -73.94
C PRO A 280 -56.95 -7.92 -74.62
N PRO A 281 -56.80 -7.10 -75.69
CA PRO A 281 -57.97 -6.62 -76.42
C PRO A 281 -58.75 -7.77 -77.03
N PRO A 282 -60.07 -7.65 -77.09
CA PRO A 282 -60.94 -8.73 -77.68
C PRO A 282 -60.55 -8.98 -79.13
N PRO A 283 -60.61 -10.26 -79.59
CA PRO A 283 -60.31 -10.60 -80.96
C PRO A 283 -61.23 -9.84 -81.94
N PRO A 284 -60.73 -9.44 -83.10
CA PRO A 284 -61.50 -8.72 -84.09
C PRO A 284 -62.68 -9.62 -84.58
N PRO A 285 -63.83 -9.01 -84.89
CA PRO A 285 -64.96 -9.76 -85.39
C PRO A 285 -64.65 -10.48 -86.72
N PRO A 286 -65.24 -11.68 -86.94
CA PRO A 286 -64.96 -12.44 -88.18
C PRO A 286 -65.42 -11.68 -89.42
N ALA A 287 -64.64 -11.71 -90.47
CA ALA A 287 -64.91 -11.06 -91.75
C ALA A 287 -66.19 -11.67 -92.41
N PRO A 288 -67.02 -10.85 -93.07
CA PRO A 288 -68.23 -11.35 -93.75
C PRO A 288 -67.87 -12.35 -94.82
N THR A 289 -68.59 -13.47 -94.83
CA THR A 289 -68.52 -14.52 -95.90
C THR A 289 -69.16 -13.99 -97.17
N GLU A 290 -68.34 -13.80 -98.20
CA GLU A 290 -68.89 -13.56 -99.55
C GLU A 290 -69.67 -14.79 -100.04
N ARG A 291 -70.92 -14.52 -100.35
CA ARG A 291 -71.81 -15.48 -100.94
C ARG A 291 -71.56 -15.49 -102.46
N GLY A 292 -70.91 -16.49 -102.93
CA GLY A 292 -70.68 -16.69 -104.35
C GLY A 292 -71.98 -16.93 -105.07
N GLU A 293 -72.19 -16.07 -106.01
CA GLU A 293 -73.27 -16.23 -106.99
C GLU A 293 -72.84 -17.22 -108.10
N ARG A 294 -73.57 -18.28 -108.22
CA ARG A 294 -73.60 -19.13 -109.43
C ARG A 294 -74.64 -18.60 -110.37
N GLY A 295 -74.19 -18.34 -111.56
CA GLY A 295 -75.11 -18.17 -112.63
C GLY A 295 -74.47 -18.53 -113.97
N ARG A 296 -74.90 -19.64 -114.46
CA ARG A 296 -74.82 -20.19 -115.79
C ARG A 296 -73.49 -20.45 -116.46
#